data_3dbd1acd949b1b382837e3a2adcf9112
#
_entry.id   3dbd1acd949b1b382837e3a2adcf9112
#
_cell.length_a   1.000
_cell.length_b   1.000
_cell.length_c   1.000
_cell.angle_alpha   90.00
_cell.angle_beta   90.00
_cell.angle_gamma   90.00
#
_symmetry.space_group_name_H-M   'P 1'
#
loop_
_entity.id
_entity.type
_entity.pdbx_description
1 polymer ?
#
loop_
_entity_poly.entity_id
_entity_poly.type
_entity_poly.pdbx_seq_one_letter_code
_entity_poly.pdbx_strand_id
1 'polypeptide(L)'
;MLQNAATREKGATIFGYYVKDPREYGVVEFDSNNKAVSIEEKPAIPKSNYAVPGLYFYDNDVVEIAKNVKPSARGEIEITSINNEYLRRGDLYVETLGRGFAWLDTGNHDALLDAADFVAAFQKRQGLYISCIEEIAYKRGFITREQLVELAQPLFCLLYT
;
A
#
# COMPACT_ATOMS: atom_id res chain seq x y z
N MET A 1 -8.63 -0.90 10.57
CA MET A 1 -8.50 -0.54 9.15
C MET A 1 -8.25 -1.76 8.27
N LEU A 2 -7.06 -2.39 8.20
CA LEU A 2 -6.81 -3.56 7.33
C LEU A 2 -7.76 -4.74 7.62
N GLN A 3 -8.01 -5.03 8.90
CA GLN A 3 -8.97 -6.07 9.28
C GLN A 3 -10.39 -5.75 8.77
N ASN A 4 -10.82 -4.50 8.85
CA ASN A 4 -12.12 -4.08 8.33
C ASN A 4 -12.18 -4.19 6.80
N ALA A 5 -11.10 -3.84 6.10
CA ALA A 5 -11.01 -4.04 4.65
C ALA A 5 -11.11 -5.52 4.27
N ALA A 6 -10.43 -6.39 5.04
CA ALA A 6 -10.43 -7.84 4.81
C ALA A 6 -11.78 -8.54 5.10
N THR A 7 -12.68 -7.90 5.84
CA THR A 7 -14.03 -8.47 6.12
C THR A 7 -15.07 -8.10 5.08
N ARG A 8 -14.76 -7.21 4.12
CA ARG A 8 -15.69 -6.87 3.04
C ARG A 8 -15.70 -7.99 2.00
N GLU A 9 -16.85 -8.59 1.84
CA GLU A 9 -17.05 -9.70 0.90
C GLU A 9 -17.22 -9.23 -0.54
N LYS A 10 -17.60 -7.97 -0.76
CA LYS A 10 -17.86 -7.37 -2.07
C LYS A 10 -17.15 -6.04 -2.25
N GLY A 11 -16.76 -5.80 -3.51
CA GLY A 11 -16.19 -4.54 -3.95
C GLY A 11 -14.68 -4.47 -3.74
N ALA A 12 -14.16 -3.26 -3.92
CA ALA A 12 -12.75 -2.95 -3.72
C ALA A 12 -12.55 -2.00 -2.56
N THR A 13 -11.49 -2.20 -1.80
CA THR A 13 -11.00 -1.22 -0.83
C THR A 13 -9.60 -0.79 -1.23
N ILE A 14 -9.43 0.51 -1.42
CA ILE A 14 -8.15 1.17 -1.65
C ILE A 14 -7.85 2.10 -0.47
N PHE A 15 -6.62 2.61 -0.42
CA PHE A 15 -6.20 3.51 0.65
C PHE A 15 -5.82 4.87 0.06
N GLY A 16 -6.11 5.93 0.79
CA GLY A 16 -5.69 7.29 0.47
C GLY A 16 -4.68 7.78 1.49
N TYR A 17 -3.50 8.20 1.03
CA TYR A 17 -2.46 8.78 1.86
C TYR A 17 -2.20 10.23 1.47
N TYR A 18 -2.26 11.15 2.44
CA TYR A 18 -2.03 12.55 2.18
C TYR A 18 -0.54 12.83 1.92
N VAL A 19 -0.22 13.37 0.75
CA VAL A 19 1.13 13.75 0.34
C VAL A 19 1.19 15.23 -0.05
N LYS A 20 2.38 15.81 0.00
CA LYS A 20 2.60 17.19 -0.42
C LYS A 20 2.43 17.39 -1.92
N ASP A 21 2.93 16.44 -2.71
CA ASP A 21 2.86 16.45 -4.17
C ASP A 21 2.41 15.07 -4.66
N PRO A 22 1.16 14.93 -5.13
CA PRO A 22 0.61 13.64 -5.54
C PRO A 22 0.80 13.33 -7.04
N ARG A 23 1.50 14.15 -7.82
CA ARG A 23 1.56 14.05 -9.29
C ARG A 23 2.18 12.75 -9.82
N GLU A 24 2.96 12.05 -9.02
CA GLU A 24 3.60 10.79 -9.41
C GLU A 24 2.77 9.54 -9.09
N TYR A 25 1.56 9.73 -8.54
CA TYR A 25 0.72 8.65 -8.01
C TYR A 25 -0.68 8.66 -8.62
N GLY A 26 -1.43 7.59 -8.44
CA GLY A 26 -2.88 7.63 -8.56
C GLY A 26 -3.44 8.58 -7.49
N VAL A 27 -4.35 9.45 -7.86
CA VAL A 27 -4.93 10.48 -6.97
C VAL A 27 -6.41 10.27 -6.84
N VAL A 28 -6.92 10.14 -5.60
CA VAL A 28 -8.34 10.00 -5.32
C VAL A 28 -8.93 11.35 -4.88
N GLU A 29 -10.05 11.73 -5.49
CA GLU A 29 -10.84 12.91 -5.13
C GLU A 29 -12.05 12.49 -4.29
N PHE A 30 -12.40 13.30 -3.29
CA PHE A 30 -13.54 13.08 -2.40
C PHE A 30 -14.58 14.19 -2.54
N ASP A 31 -15.84 13.84 -2.36
CA ASP A 31 -16.93 14.80 -2.18
C ASP A 31 -17.00 15.32 -0.74
N SER A 32 -17.99 16.19 -0.48
CA SER A 32 -18.25 16.78 0.85
C SER A 32 -18.63 15.75 1.92
N ASN A 33 -19.02 14.53 1.51
CA ASN A 33 -19.38 13.42 2.40
C ASN A 33 -18.22 12.42 2.56
N ASN A 34 -17.02 12.79 2.11
CA ASN A 34 -15.83 11.94 2.14
C ASN A 34 -15.96 10.65 1.31
N LYS A 35 -16.80 10.68 0.26
CA LYS A 35 -16.94 9.59 -0.69
C LYS A 35 -16.05 9.87 -1.91
N ALA A 36 -15.35 8.84 -2.39
CA ALA A 36 -14.55 8.96 -3.61
C ALA A 36 -15.45 9.24 -4.83
N VAL A 37 -15.07 10.24 -5.63
CA VAL A 37 -15.79 10.67 -6.83
C VAL A 37 -14.97 10.54 -8.10
N SER A 38 -13.66 10.56 -8.01
CA SER A 38 -12.77 10.31 -9.14
C SER A 38 -11.44 9.71 -8.67
N ILE A 39 -10.79 8.97 -9.58
CA ILE A 39 -9.40 8.53 -9.42
C ILE A 39 -8.70 8.79 -10.74
N GLU A 40 -7.57 9.52 -10.70
CA GLU A 40 -6.76 9.85 -11.85
C GLU A 40 -5.33 9.35 -11.65
N GLU A 41 -4.76 8.71 -12.66
CA GLU A 41 -3.36 8.25 -12.63
C GLU A 41 -2.44 9.39 -13.04
N LYS A 42 -1.49 9.73 -12.16
CA LYS A 42 -0.46 10.76 -12.40
C LYS A 42 -0.98 12.04 -13.05
N PRO A 43 -1.99 12.69 -12.46
CA PRO A 43 -2.59 13.87 -13.06
C PRO A 43 -1.63 15.05 -13.08
N ALA A 44 -1.56 15.77 -14.20
CA ALA A 44 -0.77 17.00 -14.30
C ALA A 44 -1.29 18.09 -13.34
N ILE A 45 -2.61 18.11 -13.11
CA ILE A 45 -3.28 19.03 -12.17
C ILE A 45 -4.11 18.17 -11.21
N PRO A 46 -3.55 17.77 -10.06
CA PRO A 46 -4.25 16.93 -9.08
C PRO A 46 -5.47 17.65 -8.47
N LYS A 47 -6.59 16.93 -8.33
CA LYS A 47 -7.79 17.44 -7.69
C LYS A 47 -7.78 17.30 -6.16
N SER A 48 -6.87 16.53 -5.63
CA SER A 48 -6.65 16.35 -4.21
C SER A 48 -5.18 16.02 -3.92
N ASN A 49 -4.81 15.98 -2.64
CA ASN A 49 -3.49 15.54 -2.19
C ASN A 49 -3.48 14.10 -1.68
N TYR A 50 -4.53 13.31 -1.94
CA TYR A 50 -4.60 11.92 -1.51
C TYR A 50 -4.08 10.99 -2.61
N ALA A 51 -2.83 10.57 -2.45
CA ALA A 51 -2.22 9.52 -3.26
C ALA A 51 -2.77 8.15 -2.88
N VAL A 52 -2.86 7.25 -3.85
CA VAL A 52 -3.30 5.86 -3.66
C VAL A 52 -2.08 4.95 -3.53
N PRO A 53 -1.72 4.48 -2.32
CA PRO A 53 -0.65 3.51 -2.13
C PRO A 53 -0.96 2.17 -2.80
N GLY A 54 0.09 1.39 -3.11
CA GLY A 54 -0.01 0.06 -3.72
C GLY A 54 -0.54 -1.02 -2.76
N LEU A 55 -1.63 -0.74 -2.05
CA LEU A 55 -2.30 -1.63 -1.11
C LEU A 55 -3.78 -1.71 -1.48
N TYR A 56 -4.23 -2.90 -1.87
CA TYR A 56 -5.57 -3.10 -2.40
C TYR A 56 -6.21 -4.35 -1.83
N PHE A 57 -7.53 -4.28 -1.57
CA PHE A 57 -8.37 -5.43 -1.28
C PHE A 57 -9.46 -5.49 -2.34
N TYR A 58 -9.56 -6.60 -3.03
CA TYR A 58 -10.55 -6.81 -4.08
C TYR A 58 -11.35 -8.08 -3.82
N ASP A 59 -12.61 -8.08 -4.23
CA ASP A 59 -13.37 -9.30 -4.41
C ASP A 59 -12.90 -10.06 -5.67
N ASN A 60 -13.48 -11.23 -5.92
CA ASN A 60 -13.04 -12.07 -7.02
C ASN A 60 -13.38 -11.53 -8.42
N ASP A 61 -14.26 -10.52 -8.52
CA ASP A 61 -14.61 -9.86 -9.79
C ASP A 61 -13.39 -9.17 -10.41
N VAL A 62 -12.39 -8.83 -9.60
CA VAL A 62 -11.13 -8.21 -10.07
C VAL A 62 -10.48 -9.01 -11.18
N VAL A 63 -10.57 -10.33 -11.17
CA VAL A 63 -9.97 -11.21 -12.19
C VAL A 63 -10.56 -10.93 -13.58
N GLU A 64 -11.88 -10.82 -13.66
CA GLU A 64 -12.56 -10.53 -14.92
C GLU A 64 -12.42 -9.07 -15.34
N ILE A 65 -12.40 -8.14 -14.38
CA ILE A 65 -12.15 -6.73 -14.66
C ILE A 65 -10.74 -6.57 -15.24
N ALA A 66 -9.73 -7.18 -14.61
CA ALA A 66 -8.33 -7.07 -15.03
C ALA A 66 -8.08 -7.61 -16.46
N LYS A 67 -8.75 -8.71 -16.83
CA LYS A 67 -8.65 -9.26 -18.20
C LYS A 67 -9.16 -8.29 -19.28
N ASN A 68 -10.04 -7.37 -18.93
CA ASN A 68 -10.67 -6.44 -19.84
C ASN A 68 -10.07 -5.02 -19.78
N VAL A 69 -9.09 -4.77 -18.92
CA VAL A 69 -8.40 -3.48 -18.87
C VAL A 69 -7.63 -3.24 -20.16
N LYS A 70 -7.80 -2.05 -20.71
CA LYS A 70 -7.06 -1.59 -21.89
C LYS A 70 -5.93 -0.67 -21.47
N PRO A 71 -4.85 -0.61 -22.26
CA PRO A 71 -3.81 0.38 -22.02
C PRO A 71 -4.37 1.80 -21.95
N SER A 72 -3.86 2.60 -21.04
CA SER A 72 -4.18 4.02 -20.90
C SER A 72 -3.61 4.84 -22.06
N ALA A 73 -3.86 6.15 -22.07
CA ALA A 73 -3.24 7.08 -23.00
C ALA A 73 -1.70 7.09 -22.94
N ARG A 74 -1.14 6.60 -21.82
CA ARG A 74 0.31 6.42 -21.61
C ARG A 74 0.86 5.11 -22.19
N GLY A 75 -0.02 4.24 -22.71
CA GLY A 75 0.34 2.93 -23.23
C GLY A 75 0.56 1.85 -22.16
N GLU A 76 0.22 2.12 -20.89
CA GLU A 76 0.39 1.24 -19.75
C GLU A 76 -0.95 0.65 -19.29
N ILE A 77 -0.92 -0.61 -18.82
CA ILE A 77 -2.06 -1.21 -18.11
C ILE A 77 -1.96 -0.77 -16.64
N GLU A 78 -2.88 0.08 -16.22
CA GLU A 78 -2.82 0.74 -14.92
C GLU A 78 -3.85 0.15 -13.95
N ILE A 79 -3.44 -0.03 -12.69
CA ILE A 79 -4.32 -0.46 -11.59
C ILE A 79 -5.47 0.53 -11.37
N THR A 80 -5.23 1.80 -11.65
CA THR A 80 -6.24 2.87 -11.57
C THR A 80 -7.45 2.60 -12.46
N SER A 81 -7.27 1.90 -13.58
CA SER A 81 -8.39 1.50 -14.45
C SER A 81 -9.30 0.49 -13.75
N ILE A 82 -8.74 -0.44 -12.98
CA ILE A 82 -9.50 -1.40 -12.17
C ILE A 82 -10.28 -0.66 -11.08
N ASN A 83 -9.61 0.23 -10.35
CA ASN A 83 -10.23 1.02 -9.29
C ASN A 83 -11.38 1.89 -9.83
N ASN A 84 -11.22 2.48 -11.01
CA ASN A 84 -12.27 3.25 -11.68
C ASN A 84 -13.48 2.39 -12.07
N GLU A 85 -13.28 1.13 -12.45
CA GLU A 85 -14.40 0.23 -12.72
C GLU A 85 -15.21 -0.06 -11.46
N TYR A 86 -14.55 -0.30 -10.31
CA TYR A 86 -15.25 -0.43 -9.02
C TYR A 86 -15.93 0.87 -8.60
N LEU A 87 -15.29 2.02 -8.83
CA LEU A 87 -15.89 3.34 -8.57
C LEU A 87 -17.18 3.53 -9.41
N ARG A 88 -17.14 3.19 -10.72
CA ARG A 88 -18.29 3.26 -11.62
C ARG A 88 -19.43 2.35 -11.19
N ARG A 89 -19.13 1.17 -10.62
CA ARG A 89 -20.13 0.23 -10.08
C ARG A 89 -20.72 0.70 -8.75
N GLY A 90 -20.09 1.66 -8.07
CA GLY A 90 -20.47 2.11 -6.73
C GLY A 90 -19.96 1.20 -5.61
N ASP A 91 -19.04 0.28 -5.93
CA ASP A 91 -18.49 -0.75 -5.03
C ASP A 91 -17.05 -0.44 -4.62
N LEU A 92 -16.61 0.82 -4.72
CA LEU A 92 -15.29 1.26 -4.26
C LEU A 92 -15.38 1.90 -2.87
N TYR A 93 -14.56 1.41 -1.97
CA TYR A 93 -14.35 1.96 -0.64
C TYR A 93 -12.95 2.55 -0.53
N VAL A 94 -12.81 3.70 0.12
CA VAL A 94 -11.53 4.34 0.37
C VAL A 94 -11.33 4.52 1.87
N GLU A 95 -10.23 3.97 2.40
CA GLU A 95 -9.80 4.16 3.78
C GLU A 95 -8.64 5.15 3.79
N THR A 96 -8.73 6.24 4.55
CA THR A 96 -7.66 7.23 4.64
C THR A 96 -6.64 6.85 5.71
N LEU A 97 -5.37 6.82 5.32
CA LEU A 97 -4.26 6.62 6.24
C LEU A 97 -3.95 7.94 6.98
N GLY A 98 -4.12 7.92 8.30
CA GLY A 98 -3.88 9.10 9.13
C GLY A 98 -2.41 9.33 9.47
N ARG A 99 -2.13 10.31 10.35
CA ARG A 99 -0.77 10.71 10.73
C ARG A 99 0.09 9.64 11.39
N GLY A 100 -0.50 8.55 11.89
CA GLY A 100 0.21 7.43 12.50
C GLY A 100 0.83 6.46 11.49
N PHE A 101 0.63 6.67 10.20
CA PHE A 101 1.17 5.85 9.13
C PHE A 101 2.31 6.57 8.42
N ALA A 102 3.35 5.83 8.08
CA ALA A 102 4.39 6.26 7.15
C ALA A 102 4.30 5.37 5.91
N TRP A 103 3.96 5.97 4.79
CA TRP A 103 4.08 5.35 3.48
C TRP A 103 5.22 6.03 2.75
N LEU A 104 6.19 5.23 2.31
CA LEU A 104 7.38 5.68 1.63
C LEU A 104 7.43 4.98 0.28
N ASP A 105 7.43 5.76 -0.77
CA ASP A 105 7.69 5.25 -2.11
C ASP A 105 9.20 5.03 -2.30
N THR A 106 9.56 4.11 -3.18
CA THR A 106 10.96 3.78 -3.48
C THR A 106 11.21 3.78 -4.99
N GLY A 107 10.39 4.50 -5.74
CA GLY A 107 10.38 4.54 -7.20
C GLY A 107 11.58 5.26 -7.84
N ASN A 108 12.36 6.02 -7.06
CA ASN A 108 13.59 6.68 -7.51
C ASN A 108 14.67 6.61 -6.44
N HIS A 109 15.91 6.99 -6.78
CA HIS A 109 17.06 6.86 -5.89
C HIS A 109 16.93 7.70 -4.62
N ASP A 110 16.42 8.91 -4.72
CA ASP A 110 16.26 9.81 -3.56
C ASP A 110 15.19 9.27 -2.61
N ALA A 111 14.05 8.85 -3.13
CA ALA A 111 12.98 8.23 -2.34
C ALA A 111 13.43 6.92 -1.66
N LEU A 112 14.26 6.11 -2.34
CA LEU A 112 14.84 4.91 -1.75
C LEU A 112 15.79 5.24 -0.59
N LEU A 113 16.61 6.28 -0.72
CA LEU A 113 17.50 6.74 0.33
C LEU A 113 16.71 7.26 1.54
N ASP A 114 15.71 8.10 1.30
CA ASP A 114 14.83 8.63 2.36
C ASP A 114 14.13 7.49 3.11
N ALA A 115 13.65 6.47 2.40
CA ALA A 115 13.03 5.30 3.02
C ALA A 115 14.03 4.51 3.87
N ALA A 116 15.27 4.32 3.40
CA ALA A 116 16.31 3.63 4.13
C ALA A 116 16.68 4.38 5.41
N ASP A 117 16.84 5.70 5.33
CA ASP A 117 17.18 6.56 6.48
C ASP A 117 16.02 6.56 7.51
N PHE A 118 14.77 6.63 7.06
CA PHE A 118 13.61 6.54 7.94
C PHE A 118 13.58 5.20 8.69
N VAL A 119 13.73 4.08 7.97
CA VAL A 119 13.76 2.74 8.57
C VAL A 119 14.93 2.62 9.57
N ALA A 120 16.11 3.06 9.19
CA ALA A 120 17.29 3.02 10.06
C ALA A 120 17.08 3.84 11.34
N ALA A 121 16.55 5.05 11.23
CA ALA A 121 16.26 5.92 12.38
C ALA A 121 15.23 5.29 13.33
N PHE A 122 14.17 4.71 12.78
CA PHE A 122 13.13 4.04 13.54
C PHE A 122 13.69 2.81 14.29
N GLN A 123 14.41 1.93 13.58
CA GLN A 123 14.98 0.71 14.14
C GLN A 123 16.00 0.99 15.24
N LYS A 124 16.93 1.95 14.99
CA LYS A 124 17.93 2.37 15.98
C LYS A 124 17.29 2.96 17.24
N ARG A 125 16.19 3.70 17.07
CA ARG A 125 15.51 4.37 18.19
C ARG A 125 14.71 3.41 19.06
N GLN A 126 14.01 2.46 18.45
CA GLN A 126 13.09 1.57 19.16
C GLN A 126 13.66 0.17 19.44
N GLY A 127 14.75 -0.21 18.78
CA GLY A 127 15.31 -1.56 18.90
C GLY A 127 14.41 -2.64 18.29
N LEU A 128 13.53 -2.25 17.36
CA LEU A 128 12.61 -3.16 16.65
C LEU A 128 12.95 -3.15 15.16
N TYR A 129 12.88 -4.31 14.54
CA TYR A 129 13.08 -4.43 13.10
C TYR A 129 11.76 -4.26 12.34
N ILE A 130 11.76 -3.40 11.31
CA ILE A 130 10.64 -3.26 10.41
C ILE A 130 10.67 -4.43 9.43
N SER A 131 9.50 -5.05 9.22
CA SER A 131 9.31 -6.17 8.26
C SER A 131 10.18 -7.40 8.53
N CYS A 132 10.58 -7.65 9.78
CA CYS A 132 11.19 -8.92 10.16
C CYS A 132 10.12 -10.02 10.10
N ILE A 133 10.03 -10.69 8.95
CA ILE A 133 8.95 -11.65 8.66
C ILE A 133 8.99 -12.86 9.58
N GLU A 134 10.17 -13.29 9.99
CA GLU A 134 10.37 -14.41 10.91
C GLU A 134 9.86 -14.08 12.32
N GLU A 135 10.16 -12.89 12.82
CA GLU A 135 9.63 -12.39 14.10
C GLU A 135 8.11 -12.28 14.07
N ILE A 136 7.56 -11.73 12.96
CA ILE A 136 6.12 -11.58 12.78
C ILE A 136 5.45 -12.96 12.74
N ALA A 137 6.00 -13.90 11.99
CA ALA A 137 5.48 -15.27 11.88
C ALA A 137 5.47 -15.98 13.24
N TYR A 138 6.53 -15.84 14.01
CA TYR A 138 6.59 -16.38 15.37
C TYR A 138 5.56 -15.73 16.30
N LYS A 139 5.48 -14.41 16.34
CA LYS A 139 4.51 -13.68 17.17
C LYS A 139 3.06 -13.97 16.80
N ARG A 140 2.80 -14.32 15.55
CA ARG A 140 1.48 -14.72 15.05
C ARG A 140 1.18 -16.21 15.24
N GLY A 141 2.14 -17.01 15.70
CA GLY A 141 2.00 -18.44 15.90
C GLY A 141 2.01 -19.27 14.59
N PHE A 142 2.54 -18.68 13.49
CA PHE A 142 2.69 -19.38 12.21
C PHE A 142 3.88 -20.32 12.20
N ILE A 143 4.90 -20.05 13.02
CA ILE A 143 6.08 -20.88 13.23
C ILE A 143 6.36 -21.06 14.72
N THR A 144 7.03 -22.16 15.07
CA THR A 144 7.48 -22.44 16.45
C THR A 144 8.78 -21.68 16.76
N ARG A 145 9.16 -21.68 18.05
CA ARG A 145 10.43 -21.11 18.48
C ARG A 145 11.62 -21.85 17.85
N GLU A 146 11.55 -23.17 17.75
CA GLU A 146 12.59 -24.02 17.15
C GLU A 146 12.78 -23.67 15.67
N GLN A 147 11.69 -23.51 14.92
CA GLN A 147 11.72 -23.07 13.52
C GLN A 147 12.29 -21.66 13.37
N LEU A 148 11.95 -20.72 14.28
CA LEU A 148 12.55 -19.39 14.28
C LEU A 148 14.07 -19.45 14.46
N VAL A 149 14.56 -20.27 15.41
CA VAL A 149 16.00 -20.45 15.66
C VAL A 149 16.68 -21.06 14.43
N GLU A 150 16.07 -22.03 13.77
CA GLU A 150 16.59 -22.63 12.54
C GLU A 150 16.73 -21.60 11.42
N LEU A 151 15.70 -20.76 11.22
CA LEU A 151 15.73 -19.68 10.23
C LEU A 151 16.79 -18.62 10.52
N ALA A 152 17.10 -18.39 11.79
CA ALA A 152 18.13 -17.44 12.21
C ALA A 152 19.58 -17.96 12.02
N GLN A 153 19.79 -19.29 11.89
CA GLN A 153 21.10 -19.90 11.79
C GLN A 153 22.02 -19.29 10.71
N PRO A 154 21.56 -19.06 9.47
CA PRO A 154 22.38 -18.46 8.43
C PRO A 154 22.78 -17.01 8.71
N LEU A 155 22.11 -16.35 9.68
CA LEU A 155 22.31 -14.95 10.02
C LEU A 155 23.25 -14.77 11.24
N PHE A 156 23.66 -15.82 11.90
CA PHE A 156 24.50 -15.73 13.09
C PHE A 156 25.83 -14.98 12.86
N CYS A 157 26.37 -15.06 11.66
CA CYS A 157 27.60 -14.33 11.31
C CYS A 157 27.37 -12.80 11.21
N LEU A 158 26.11 -12.35 11.10
CA LEU A 158 25.75 -10.92 11.01
C LEU A 158 25.36 -10.31 12.36
N LEU A 159 25.20 -11.13 13.39
CA LEU A 159 24.74 -10.70 14.73
C LEU A 159 25.88 -10.20 15.66
N TYR A 160 27.12 -10.17 15.18
CA TYR A 160 28.29 -9.73 15.96
C TYR A 160 28.79 -8.33 15.59
N THR A 161 27.97 -7.52 14.90
CA THR A 161 28.33 -6.12 14.60
C THR A 161 27.41 -5.12 15.33
#